data_278e9e1a6335775fb59ab55f10bc0c5e
#
_entry.id   278e9e1a6335775fb59ab55f10bc0c5e
#
_cell.length_a   1.000
_cell.length_b   1.000
_cell.length_c   1.000
_cell.angle_alpha   90.00
_cell.angle_beta   90.00
_cell.angle_gamma   90.00
#
_symmetry.space_group_name_H-M   'P 1'
#
loop_
_entity.id
_entity.type
_entity.pdbx_description
1 polymer ?
#
loop_
_entity_poly.entity_id
_entity_poly.type
_entity_poly.pdbx_seq_one_letter_code
_entity_poly.pdbx_strand_id
1 'polypeptide(L)'
;MTDLHTDVERYLRYLSVERQLSPITLLNYQRQLEAIINFASENGLQSWQQCDAAMVRNFAVRSRRKGLGAASLALRLSALRNFFDWLVSQNELKANPAKGVSAPKAPRHLPKNIDVDDMNRLLDIDINDPLAVRDRAMLEVMYGAGLRLSELVGLDIKHLDLESGEVWVMGKGSKERRLPIGRNAVAWIEHWLDLRDLFGSEDDALFLSKLGKRISARNVQKRFAEWGIKQGLNNHVHPHKLRHSFATHMLESSGDLRGVQELLGHANLSTTQIYTHLDFQHLASVYDAAHPRAKRGK
;
A
#
# COMPACT_ATOMS: atom_id res chain seq x y z
N MET A 1 -1.79 10.02 38.94
CA MET A 1 -0.81 9.32 38.08
C MET A 1 -1.61 8.52 37.08
N THR A 2 -1.53 8.89 35.81
CA THR A 2 -2.20 8.12 34.75
C THR A 2 -1.44 6.83 34.51
N ASP A 3 -2.18 5.74 34.33
CA ASP A 3 -1.61 4.42 34.00
C ASP A 3 -0.99 4.47 32.59
N LEU A 4 0.08 3.68 32.36
CA LEU A 4 0.77 3.56 31.07
C LEU A 4 -0.18 3.29 29.89
N HIS A 5 -1.21 2.47 30.10
CA HIS A 5 -2.23 2.16 29.12
C HIS A 5 -3.14 3.36 28.83
N THR A 6 -3.59 4.05 29.87
CA THR A 6 -4.48 5.22 29.73
C THR A 6 -3.86 6.32 28.86
N ASP A 7 -2.57 6.58 29.00
CA ASP A 7 -1.88 7.60 28.19
C ASP A 7 -1.80 7.18 26.72
N VAL A 8 -1.56 5.91 26.44
CA VAL A 8 -1.57 5.40 25.07
C VAL A 8 -2.96 5.45 24.44
N GLU A 9 -4.02 5.13 25.21
CA GLU A 9 -5.41 5.26 24.75
C GLU A 9 -5.78 6.72 24.44
N ARG A 10 -5.36 7.66 25.28
CA ARG A 10 -5.53 9.10 25.05
C ARG A 10 -4.83 9.53 23.76
N TYR A 11 -3.60 9.08 23.56
CA TYR A 11 -2.85 9.36 22.34
C TYR A 11 -3.52 8.77 21.10
N LEU A 12 -3.98 7.53 21.13
CA LEU A 12 -4.70 6.91 20.01
C LEU A 12 -6.00 7.66 19.71
N ARG A 13 -6.70 8.14 20.73
CA ARG A 13 -7.89 9.01 20.56
C ARG A 13 -7.53 10.33 19.89
N TYR A 14 -6.44 10.98 20.34
CA TYR A 14 -5.89 12.20 19.69
C TYR A 14 -5.59 11.94 18.20
N LEU A 15 -4.92 10.83 17.87
CA LEU A 15 -4.62 10.47 16.49
C LEU A 15 -5.88 10.22 15.64
N SER A 16 -6.93 9.66 16.26
CA SER A 16 -8.20 9.39 15.60
C SER A 16 -9.01 10.66 15.37
N VAL A 17 -9.22 11.46 16.42
CA VAL A 17 -10.17 12.57 16.41
C VAL A 17 -9.53 13.84 15.82
N GLU A 18 -8.36 14.23 16.34
CA GLU A 18 -7.74 15.50 15.94
C GLU A 18 -6.87 15.37 14.68
N ARG A 19 -6.14 14.24 14.53
CA ARG A 19 -5.30 14.00 13.36
C ARG A 19 -6.01 13.23 12.25
N GLN A 20 -7.22 12.73 12.51
CA GLN A 20 -8.06 12.00 11.55
C GLN A 20 -7.30 10.91 10.76
N LEU A 21 -6.44 10.17 11.47
CA LEU A 21 -5.67 9.09 10.85
C LEU A 21 -6.57 7.90 10.51
N SER A 22 -6.21 7.19 9.43
CA SER A 22 -6.97 6.01 9.00
C SER A 22 -6.97 4.90 10.04
N PRO A 23 -8.04 4.05 10.11
CA PRO A 23 -8.11 2.93 11.06
C PRO A 23 -6.91 1.99 11.00
N ILE A 24 -6.37 1.75 9.80
CA ILE A 24 -5.18 0.92 9.61
C ILE A 24 -3.94 1.56 10.25
N THR A 25 -3.81 2.88 10.13
CA THR A 25 -2.70 3.62 10.76
C THR A 25 -2.81 3.56 12.28
N LEU A 26 -4.01 3.76 12.83
CA LEU A 26 -4.28 3.67 14.28
C LEU A 26 -3.94 2.27 14.81
N LEU A 27 -4.38 1.22 14.13
CA LEU A 27 -4.07 -0.16 14.49
C LEU A 27 -2.55 -0.43 14.48
N ASN A 28 -1.82 0.13 13.51
CA ASN A 28 -0.37 0.02 13.46
C ASN A 28 0.29 0.75 14.65
N TYR A 29 -0.14 1.98 14.98
CA TYR A 29 0.35 2.69 16.17
C TYR A 29 0.07 1.88 17.43
N GLN A 30 -1.15 1.39 17.62
CA GLN A 30 -1.53 0.56 18.77
C GLN A 30 -0.60 -0.64 18.94
N ARG A 31 -0.38 -1.42 17.88
CA ARG A 31 0.52 -2.60 17.91
C ARG A 31 1.96 -2.25 18.26
N GLN A 32 2.46 -1.11 17.80
CA GLN A 32 3.83 -0.70 18.12
C GLN A 32 3.94 -0.21 19.57
N LEU A 33 2.95 0.52 20.07
CA LEU A 33 2.92 1.06 21.43
C LEU A 33 2.64 -0.02 22.49
N GLU A 34 1.82 -1.02 22.18
CA GLU A 34 1.59 -2.16 23.05
C GLU A 34 2.88 -2.90 23.42
N ALA A 35 3.81 -3.00 22.47
CA ALA A 35 5.11 -3.64 22.74
C ALA A 35 5.97 -2.86 23.76
N ILE A 36 5.88 -1.53 23.82
CA ILE A 36 6.59 -0.75 24.85
C ILE A 36 5.87 -0.76 26.19
N ILE A 37 4.53 -0.78 26.18
CA ILE A 37 3.74 -0.93 27.42
C ILE A 37 4.13 -2.24 28.11
N ASN A 38 4.13 -3.36 27.39
CA ASN A 38 4.51 -4.65 27.91
C ASN A 38 5.94 -4.64 28.48
N PHE A 39 6.88 -4.01 27.74
CA PHE A 39 8.25 -3.86 28.22
C PHE A 39 8.33 -2.97 29.47
N ALA A 40 7.62 -1.86 29.51
CA ALA A 40 7.59 -0.95 30.66
C ALA A 40 7.04 -1.66 31.91
N SER A 41 5.92 -2.39 31.76
CA SER A 41 5.30 -3.16 32.83
C SER A 41 6.24 -4.28 33.35
N GLU A 42 6.92 -5.01 32.46
CA GLU A 42 7.91 -6.04 32.83
C GLU A 42 9.14 -5.45 33.59
N ASN A 43 9.42 -4.17 33.41
CA ASN A 43 10.51 -3.46 34.12
C ASN A 43 10.00 -2.61 35.29
N GLY A 44 8.74 -2.77 35.69
CA GLY A 44 8.16 -2.16 36.90
C GLY A 44 7.89 -0.65 36.78
N LEU A 45 7.84 -0.08 35.54
CA LEU A 45 7.48 1.32 35.36
C LEU A 45 6.01 1.54 35.74
N GLN A 46 5.79 2.59 36.53
CA GLN A 46 4.44 3.01 36.92
C GLN A 46 3.96 4.22 36.11
N SER A 47 4.88 4.94 35.43
CA SER A 47 4.56 6.11 34.63
C SER A 47 5.63 6.36 33.55
N TRP A 48 5.24 7.09 32.49
CA TRP A 48 6.15 7.44 31.39
C TRP A 48 7.27 8.42 31.82
N GLN A 49 7.09 9.15 32.92
CA GLN A 49 8.12 10.02 33.50
C GLN A 49 9.36 9.24 33.97
N GLN A 50 9.20 7.97 34.26
CA GLN A 50 10.30 7.07 34.65
C GLN A 50 11.06 6.51 33.45
N CYS A 51 10.52 6.67 32.23
CA CYS A 51 11.13 6.16 31.02
C CYS A 51 12.21 7.12 30.51
N ASP A 52 13.45 6.70 30.61
CA ASP A 52 14.61 7.44 30.11
C ASP A 52 15.15 6.87 28.78
N ALA A 53 16.16 7.53 28.21
CA ALA A 53 16.79 7.10 26.98
C ALA A 53 17.52 5.75 27.10
N ALA A 54 17.97 5.36 28.30
CA ALA A 54 18.61 4.07 28.53
C ALA A 54 17.58 2.95 28.43
N MET A 55 16.38 3.16 28.97
CA MET A 55 15.27 2.19 28.86
C MET A 55 14.81 2.03 27.42
N VAL A 56 14.68 3.11 26.66
CA VAL A 56 14.33 3.02 25.22
C VAL A 56 15.40 2.26 24.43
N ARG A 57 16.70 2.49 24.72
CA ARG A 57 17.79 1.70 24.13
C ARG A 57 17.69 0.22 24.49
N ASN A 58 17.43 -0.10 25.75
CA ASN A 58 17.27 -1.48 26.22
C ASN A 58 16.07 -2.15 25.53
N PHE A 59 14.95 -1.46 25.42
CA PHE A 59 13.79 -1.93 24.66
C PHE A 59 14.14 -2.23 23.19
N ALA A 60 14.92 -1.38 22.53
CA ALA A 60 15.36 -1.59 21.16
C ALA A 60 16.26 -2.83 21.04
N VAL A 61 17.25 -2.99 21.94
CA VAL A 61 18.14 -4.17 22.00
C VAL A 61 17.33 -5.45 22.24
N ARG A 62 16.41 -5.44 23.20
CA ARG A 62 15.55 -6.60 23.52
C ARG A 62 14.64 -6.98 22.37
N SER A 63 14.07 -5.98 21.66
CA SER A 63 13.26 -6.20 20.47
C SER A 63 14.08 -6.90 19.36
N ARG A 64 15.33 -6.50 19.17
CA ARG A 64 16.25 -7.16 18.22
C ARG A 64 16.57 -8.59 18.63
N ARG A 65 16.87 -8.85 19.91
CA ARG A 65 17.12 -10.19 20.43
C ARG A 65 15.91 -11.13 20.26
N LYS A 66 14.67 -10.59 20.33
CA LYS A 66 13.43 -11.31 20.02
C LYS A 66 13.18 -11.50 18.50
N GLY A 67 14.15 -11.18 17.63
CA GLY A 67 14.09 -11.40 16.19
C GLY A 67 13.48 -10.26 15.37
N LEU A 68 13.20 -9.09 15.96
CA LEU A 68 12.62 -7.98 15.20
C LEU A 68 13.61 -7.43 14.17
N GLY A 69 13.21 -7.38 12.90
CA GLY A 69 14.03 -6.83 11.80
C GLY A 69 14.32 -5.34 11.96
N ALA A 70 15.41 -4.86 11.37
CA ALA A 70 15.83 -3.45 11.49
C ALA A 70 14.77 -2.46 11.01
N ALA A 71 14.08 -2.73 9.88
CA ALA A 71 13.00 -1.89 9.36
C ALA A 71 11.80 -1.84 10.33
N SER A 72 11.41 -2.99 10.90
CA SER A 72 10.31 -3.06 11.88
C SER A 72 10.67 -2.34 13.19
N LEU A 73 11.94 -2.42 13.63
CA LEU A 73 12.40 -1.67 14.78
C LEU A 73 12.40 -0.15 14.51
N ALA A 74 12.81 0.29 13.31
CA ALA A 74 12.75 1.68 12.92
C ALA A 74 11.31 2.23 12.96
N LEU A 75 10.34 1.45 12.47
CA LEU A 75 8.92 1.79 12.53
C LEU A 75 8.44 1.90 13.99
N ARG A 76 8.82 0.95 14.83
CA ARG A 76 8.49 0.93 16.26
C ARG A 76 9.05 2.15 17.00
N LEU A 77 10.31 2.47 16.79
CA LEU A 77 10.94 3.66 17.37
C LEU A 77 10.34 4.96 16.83
N SER A 78 9.87 4.98 15.58
CA SER A 78 9.15 6.13 15.04
C SER A 78 7.81 6.35 15.76
N ALA A 79 7.03 5.28 15.97
CA ALA A 79 5.78 5.37 16.72
C ALA A 79 6.01 5.84 18.16
N LEU A 80 7.07 5.34 18.82
CA LEU A 80 7.47 5.78 20.16
C LEU A 80 7.86 7.26 20.21
N ARG A 81 8.66 7.73 19.24
CA ARG A 81 9.03 9.15 19.18
C ARG A 81 7.80 10.04 19.07
N ASN A 82 6.87 9.69 18.17
CA ASN A 82 5.65 10.48 18.01
C ASN A 82 4.78 10.48 19.27
N PHE A 83 4.70 9.36 19.98
CA PHE A 83 3.98 9.27 21.25
C PHE A 83 4.64 10.12 22.34
N PHE A 84 5.95 10.02 22.51
CA PHE A 84 6.65 10.83 23.50
C PHE A 84 6.69 12.33 23.14
N ASP A 85 6.75 12.69 21.84
CA ASP A 85 6.60 14.10 21.42
C ASP A 85 5.20 14.64 21.77
N TRP A 86 4.16 13.80 21.66
CA TRP A 86 2.83 14.19 22.11
C TRP A 86 2.76 14.38 23.63
N LEU A 87 3.33 13.48 24.44
CA LEU A 87 3.40 13.65 25.90
C LEU A 87 4.17 14.93 26.30
N VAL A 88 5.23 15.28 25.56
CA VAL A 88 5.94 16.55 25.75
C VAL A 88 5.03 17.74 25.42
N SER A 89 4.25 17.66 24.35
CA SER A 89 3.27 18.71 23.96
C SER A 89 2.14 18.88 24.98
N GLN A 90 1.84 17.83 25.75
CA GLN A 90 0.86 17.86 26.85
C GLN A 90 1.49 18.32 28.17
N ASN A 91 2.78 18.72 28.20
CA ASN A 91 3.56 19.06 29.40
C ASN A 91 3.68 17.89 30.41
N GLU A 92 3.48 16.65 29.99
CA GLU A 92 3.59 15.46 30.85
C GLU A 92 5.03 14.94 30.91
N LEU A 93 5.85 15.27 29.91
CA LEU A 93 7.29 15.00 29.86
C LEU A 93 8.08 16.26 29.57
N LYS A 94 9.27 16.38 30.16
CA LYS A 94 10.20 17.50 29.89
C LYS A 94 10.92 17.35 28.53
N ALA A 95 11.19 16.11 28.12
CA ALA A 95 11.91 15.80 26.90
C ALA A 95 11.52 14.39 26.41
N ASN A 96 11.67 14.16 25.11
CA ASN A 96 11.38 12.87 24.48
C ASN A 96 12.56 11.91 24.66
N PRO A 97 12.41 10.81 25.44
CA PRO A 97 13.48 9.86 25.69
C PRO A 97 13.89 9.01 24.47
N ALA A 98 13.04 8.95 23.45
CA ALA A 98 13.31 8.19 22.23
C ALA A 98 14.02 8.98 21.13
N LYS A 99 14.22 10.30 21.31
CA LYS A 99 14.71 11.18 20.24
C LYS A 99 16.13 10.84 19.76
N GLY A 100 17.01 10.37 20.65
CA GLY A 100 18.39 9.98 20.33
C GLY A 100 18.59 8.48 20.05
N VAL A 101 17.51 7.67 20.05
CA VAL A 101 17.62 6.21 19.86
C VAL A 101 17.29 5.88 18.40
N SER A 102 18.24 5.26 17.68
CA SER A 102 18.08 4.85 16.29
C SER A 102 18.11 3.33 16.12
N ALA A 103 17.36 2.84 15.13
CA ALA A 103 17.50 1.47 14.69
C ALA A 103 18.79 1.27 13.87
N PRO A 104 19.40 0.08 13.88
CA PRO A 104 20.48 -0.24 12.95
C PRO A 104 20.03 0.02 11.51
N LYS A 105 20.94 0.51 10.68
CA LYS A 105 20.67 0.70 9.25
C LYS A 105 20.35 -0.66 8.62
N ALA A 106 19.16 -0.80 8.05
CA ALA A 106 18.84 -1.95 7.23
C ALA A 106 19.68 -1.90 5.94
N PRO A 107 20.19 -3.05 5.45
CA PRO A 107 20.76 -3.09 4.10
C PRO A 107 19.71 -2.57 3.11
N ARG A 108 20.07 -1.55 2.33
CA ARG A 108 19.20 -1.09 1.23
C ARG A 108 19.35 -2.10 0.09
N HIS A 109 18.49 -3.10 0.08
CA HIS A 109 18.28 -3.84 -1.16
C HIS A 109 17.54 -2.90 -2.12
N LEU A 110 18.20 -2.52 -3.21
CA LEU A 110 17.49 -1.87 -4.33
C LEU A 110 16.41 -2.86 -4.78
N PRO A 111 15.13 -2.48 -4.77
CA PRO A 111 14.09 -3.36 -5.26
C PRO A 111 14.40 -3.65 -6.74
N LYS A 112 14.67 -4.92 -7.07
CA LYS A 112 14.76 -5.34 -8.46
C LYS A 112 13.35 -5.26 -9.04
N ASN A 113 13.15 -4.40 -10.03
CA ASN A 113 11.91 -4.35 -10.79
C ASN A 113 11.66 -5.70 -11.47
N ILE A 114 10.45 -5.97 -11.83
CA ILE A 114 10.12 -7.00 -12.81
C ILE A 114 10.35 -6.33 -14.17
N ASP A 115 11.25 -6.84 -14.98
CA ASP A 115 11.44 -6.32 -16.33
C ASP A 115 10.25 -6.64 -17.23
N VAL A 116 10.24 -6.10 -18.46
CA VAL A 116 9.09 -6.25 -19.37
C VAL A 116 8.88 -7.70 -19.77
N ASP A 117 9.94 -8.48 -19.95
CA ASP A 117 9.86 -9.89 -20.36
C ASP A 117 9.34 -10.76 -19.22
N ASP A 118 9.85 -10.57 -18.01
CA ASP A 118 9.34 -11.21 -16.79
C ASP A 118 7.90 -10.80 -16.51
N MET A 119 7.51 -9.54 -16.81
CA MET A 119 6.13 -9.08 -16.67
C MET A 119 5.21 -9.78 -17.68
N ASN A 120 5.62 -9.90 -18.93
CA ASN A 120 4.86 -10.63 -19.94
C ASN A 120 4.68 -12.09 -19.54
N ARG A 121 5.74 -12.74 -19.02
CA ARG A 121 5.68 -14.10 -18.50
C ARG A 121 4.75 -14.22 -17.30
N LEU A 122 4.81 -13.26 -16.35
CA LEU A 122 3.89 -13.24 -15.20
C LEU A 122 2.43 -13.16 -15.64
N LEU A 123 2.18 -12.39 -16.69
CA LEU A 123 0.84 -12.18 -17.25
C LEU A 123 0.37 -13.33 -18.15
N ASP A 124 1.21 -14.26 -18.55
CA ASP A 124 0.83 -15.43 -19.38
C ASP A 124 0.29 -16.57 -18.50
N ILE A 125 -0.86 -16.32 -17.88
CA ILE A 125 -1.53 -17.24 -16.95
C ILE A 125 -2.40 -18.21 -17.74
N ASP A 126 -2.30 -19.51 -17.40
CA ASP A 126 -3.25 -20.52 -17.85
C ASP A 126 -4.64 -20.25 -17.23
N ILE A 127 -5.64 -20.04 -18.10
CA ILE A 127 -6.99 -19.56 -17.75
C ILE A 127 -8.04 -20.69 -17.63
N ASN A 128 -7.63 -21.91 -17.41
CA ASN A 128 -8.55 -23.07 -17.28
C ASN A 128 -9.46 -23.00 -16.04
N ASP A 129 -9.25 -22.03 -15.16
CA ASP A 129 -10.02 -21.80 -13.93
C ASP A 129 -10.54 -20.35 -13.88
N PRO A 130 -11.83 -20.09 -13.59
CA PRO A 130 -12.38 -18.75 -13.44
C PRO A 130 -11.61 -17.87 -12.46
N LEU A 131 -11.02 -18.43 -11.39
CA LEU A 131 -10.16 -17.68 -10.48
C LEU A 131 -8.83 -17.29 -11.11
N ALA A 132 -8.34 -18.02 -12.10
CA ALA A 132 -7.15 -17.64 -12.87
C ALA A 132 -7.44 -16.45 -13.79
N VAL A 133 -8.62 -16.41 -14.42
CA VAL A 133 -9.09 -15.25 -15.21
C VAL A 133 -9.18 -14.00 -14.33
N ARG A 134 -9.78 -14.10 -13.15
CA ARG A 134 -9.81 -13.02 -12.16
C ARG A 134 -8.40 -12.53 -11.81
N ASP A 135 -7.50 -13.45 -11.49
CA ASP A 135 -6.14 -13.12 -11.08
C ASP A 135 -5.37 -12.43 -12.21
N ARG A 136 -5.57 -12.88 -13.46
CA ARG A 136 -5.03 -12.22 -14.64
C ARG A 136 -5.57 -10.80 -14.78
N ALA A 137 -6.90 -10.61 -14.65
CA ALA A 137 -7.50 -9.28 -14.70
C ALA A 137 -6.94 -8.37 -13.61
N MET A 138 -6.77 -8.85 -12.37
CA MET A 138 -6.15 -8.09 -11.29
C MET A 138 -4.71 -7.68 -11.60
N LEU A 139 -3.91 -8.57 -12.16
CA LEU A 139 -2.52 -8.28 -12.55
C LEU A 139 -2.46 -7.25 -13.68
N GLU A 140 -3.29 -7.40 -14.71
CA GLU A 140 -3.35 -6.46 -15.84
C GLU A 140 -3.78 -5.06 -15.39
N VAL A 141 -4.82 -4.94 -14.56
CA VAL A 141 -5.27 -3.64 -14.04
C VAL A 141 -4.22 -3.01 -13.14
N MET A 142 -3.60 -3.82 -12.27
CA MET A 142 -2.60 -3.31 -11.33
C MET A 142 -1.33 -2.84 -12.03
N TYR A 143 -0.86 -3.57 -13.01
CA TYR A 143 0.27 -3.16 -13.84
C TYR A 143 -0.13 -2.08 -14.84
N GLY A 144 -1.30 -2.18 -15.47
CA GLY A 144 -1.79 -1.24 -16.46
C GLY A 144 -2.02 0.18 -15.91
N ALA A 145 -2.61 0.32 -14.72
CA ALA A 145 -2.90 1.63 -14.13
C ALA A 145 -1.99 1.99 -12.94
N GLY A 146 -1.02 1.14 -12.60
CA GLY A 146 -0.12 1.37 -11.47
C GLY A 146 -0.83 1.52 -10.12
N LEU A 147 -1.93 0.79 -9.89
CA LEU A 147 -2.76 0.93 -8.69
C LEU A 147 -2.03 0.57 -7.40
N ARG A 148 -2.46 1.18 -6.29
CA ARG A 148 -2.16 0.66 -4.95
C ARG A 148 -3.01 -0.56 -4.67
N LEU A 149 -2.52 -1.49 -3.83
CA LEU A 149 -3.28 -2.68 -3.44
C LEU A 149 -4.66 -2.33 -2.84
N SER A 150 -4.73 -1.30 -2.00
CA SER A 150 -6.00 -0.83 -1.43
C SER A 150 -6.97 -0.27 -2.47
N GLU A 151 -6.44 0.38 -3.50
CA GLU A 151 -7.23 0.90 -4.62
C GLU A 151 -7.80 -0.28 -5.44
N LEU A 152 -6.99 -1.27 -5.80
CA LEU A 152 -7.44 -2.47 -6.51
C LEU A 152 -8.56 -3.21 -5.75
N VAL A 153 -8.37 -3.46 -4.47
CA VAL A 153 -9.35 -4.16 -3.62
C VAL A 153 -10.62 -3.35 -3.43
N GLY A 154 -10.50 -2.01 -3.43
CA GLY A 154 -11.63 -1.09 -3.28
C GLY A 154 -12.43 -0.82 -4.55
N LEU A 155 -12.04 -1.40 -5.70
CA LEU A 155 -12.79 -1.20 -6.94
C LEU A 155 -14.15 -1.87 -6.89
N ASP A 156 -15.16 -1.12 -7.32
CA ASP A 156 -16.50 -1.60 -7.65
C ASP A 156 -16.69 -1.57 -9.17
N ILE A 157 -17.68 -2.29 -9.68
CA ILE A 157 -18.01 -2.30 -11.11
C ILE A 157 -18.29 -0.89 -11.61
N LYS A 158 -19.00 -0.06 -10.83
CA LYS A 158 -19.33 1.33 -11.18
C LYS A 158 -18.12 2.26 -11.33
N HIS A 159 -16.94 1.85 -10.87
CA HIS A 159 -15.70 2.62 -11.01
C HIS A 159 -15.00 2.40 -12.36
N LEU A 160 -15.61 1.63 -13.27
CA LEU A 160 -15.06 1.32 -14.58
C LEU A 160 -15.84 2.06 -15.67
N ASP A 161 -15.12 2.61 -16.61
CA ASP A 161 -15.60 2.96 -17.93
C ASP A 161 -14.76 2.20 -18.97
N LEU A 162 -15.27 1.02 -19.34
CA LEU A 162 -14.55 0.13 -20.25
C LEU A 162 -14.57 0.62 -21.70
N GLU A 163 -15.56 1.41 -22.08
CA GLU A 163 -15.65 2.01 -23.40
C GLU A 163 -14.55 3.06 -23.59
N SER A 164 -14.38 3.94 -22.60
CA SER A 164 -13.32 4.96 -22.61
C SER A 164 -11.96 4.42 -22.15
N GLY A 165 -11.89 3.21 -21.59
CA GLY A 165 -10.66 2.63 -21.04
C GLY A 165 -10.18 3.36 -19.78
N GLU A 166 -11.11 3.69 -18.88
CA GLU A 166 -10.84 4.44 -17.65
C GLU A 166 -11.21 3.68 -16.39
N VAL A 167 -10.49 3.95 -15.32
CA VAL A 167 -10.82 3.49 -13.96
C VAL A 167 -10.77 4.65 -12.97
N TRP A 168 -11.76 4.73 -12.09
CA TRP A 168 -11.82 5.74 -11.03
C TRP A 168 -11.40 5.12 -9.71
N VAL A 169 -10.45 5.76 -9.05
CA VAL A 169 -9.91 5.26 -7.79
C VAL A 169 -9.96 6.33 -6.70
N MET A 170 -10.26 5.89 -5.47
CA MET A 170 -10.24 6.75 -4.30
C MET A 170 -8.82 6.81 -3.72
N GLY A 171 -8.22 7.98 -3.76
CA GLY A 171 -6.91 8.26 -3.18
C GLY A 171 -6.98 8.59 -1.69
N LYS A 172 -5.82 8.95 -1.12
CA LYS A 172 -5.73 9.41 0.27
C LYS A 172 -6.54 10.71 0.45
N GLY A 173 -7.37 10.75 1.50
CA GLY A 173 -8.23 11.90 1.81
C GLY A 173 -9.50 11.96 0.97
N SER A 174 -9.99 10.80 0.50
CA SER A 174 -11.23 10.67 -0.29
C SER A 174 -11.23 11.49 -1.60
N LYS A 175 -10.05 11.75 -2.15
CA LYS A 175 -9.93 12.38 -3.47
C LYS A 175 -10.02 11.31 -4.55
N GLU A 176 -10.99 11.45 -5.42
CA GLU A 176 -11.16 10.62 -6.60
C GLU A 176 -10.18 11.04 -7.69
N ARG A 177 -9.63 10.06 -8.42
CA ARG A 177 -8.86 10.31 -9.64
C ARG A 177 -9.17 9.28 -10.71
N ARG A 178 -9.14 9.74 -11.94
CA ARG A 178 -9.26 8.90 -13.14
C ARG A 178 -7.89 8.43 -13.57
N LEU A 179 -7.80 7.20 -14.01
CA LEU A 179 -6.58 6.61 -14.56
C LEU A 179 -6.93 5.89 -15.86
N PRO A 180 -6.09 6.03 -16.91
CA PRO A 180 -6.22 5.21 -18.10
C PRO A 180 -5.86 3.76 -17.78
N ILE A 181 -6.58 2.81 -18.40
CA ILE A 181 -6.25 1.39 -18.41
C ILE A 181 -6.06 0.93 -19.85
N GLY A 182 -5.00 0.16 -20.09
CA GLY A 182 -4.70 -0.33 -21.43
C GLY A 182 -5.74 -1.33 -21.94
N ARG A 183 -5.85 -1.47 -23.25
CA ARG A 183 -6.81 -2.38 -23.92
C ARG A 183 -6.74 -3.82 -23.41
N ASN A 184 -5.55 -4.30 -23.01
CA ASN A 184 -5.43 -5.63 -22.43
C ASN A 184 -6.11 -5.73 -21.06
N ALA A 185 -6.00 -4.70 -20.21
CA ALA A 185 -6.69 -4.69 -18.93
C ALA A 185 -8.21 -4.63 -19.13
N VAL A 186 -8.71 -3.84 -20.09
CA VAL A 186 -10.13 -3.80 -20.45
C VAL A 186 -10.60 -5.20 -20.85
N ALA A 187 -9.95 -5.84 -21.81
CA ALA A 187 -10.33 -7.17 -22.29
C ALA A 187 -10.35 -8.22 -21.17
N TRP A 188 -9.37 -8.18 -20.25
CA TRP A 188 -9.34 -9.13 -19.13
C TRP A 188 -10.37 -8.82 -18.03
N ILE A 189 -10.74 -7.56 -17.86
CA ILE A 189 -11.87 -7.19 -17.00
C ILE A 189 -13.17 -7.73 -17.60
N GLU A 190 -13.40 -7.54 -18.89
CA GLU A 190 -14.58 -8.08 -19.60
C GLU A 190 -14.68 -9.61 -19.43
N HIS A 191 -13.61 -10.34 -19.73
CA HIS A 191 -13.56 -11.79 -19.48
C HIS A 191 -13.86 -12.18 -18.03
N TRP A 192 -13.38 -11.39 -17.06
CA TRP A 192 -13.70 -11.64 -15.68
C TRP A 192 -15.16 -11.34 -15.35
N LEU A 193 -15.72 -10.26 -15.86
CA LEU A 193 -17.13 -9.91 -15.64
C LEU A 193 -18.08 -10.99 -16.17
N ASP A 194 -17.79 -11.59 -17.31
CA ASP A 194 -18.56 -12.73 -17.87
C ASP A 194 -18.59 -13.95 -16.92
N LEU A 195 -17.54 -14.12 -16.12
CA LEU A 195 -17.44 -15.26 -15.19
C LEU A 195 -17.80 -14.90 -13.74
N ARG A 196 -17.86 -13.60 -13.42
CA ARG A 196 -18.05 -13.11 -12.06
C ARG A 196 -19.36 -13.59 -11.43
N ASP A 197 -20.42 -13.67 -12.20
CA ASP A 197 -21.75 -14.08 -11.75
C ASP A 197 -21.81 -15.53 -11.28
N LEU A 198 -20.86 -16.38 -11.71
CA LEU A 198 -20.71 -17.74 -11.20
C LEU A 198 -20.42 -17.79 -9.68
N PHE A 199 -19.98 -16.70 -9.09
CA PHE A 199 -19.67 -16.60 -7.66
C PHE A 199 -20.84 -16.11 -6.80
N GLY A 200 -22.00 -15.79 -7.41
CA GLY A 200 -23.24 -15.51 -6.72
C GLY A 200 -23.18 -14.34 -5.74
N SER A 201 -22.50 -13.25 -6.10
CA SER A 201 -22.29 -12.10 -5.22
C SER A 201 -23.37 -11.03 -5.36
N GLU A 202 -23.85 -10.55 -4.22
CA GLU A 202 -24.63 -9.30 -4.10
C GLU A 202 -23.72 -8.07 -3.88
N ASP A 203 -22.40 -8.25 -3.72
CA ASP A 203 -21.42 -7.18 -3.53
C ASP A 203 -21.07 -6.54 -4.88
N ASP A 204 -21.08 -5.20 -4.95
CA ASP A 204 -20.68 -4.43 -6.14
C ASP A 204 -19.17 -4.52 -6.43
N ALA A 205 -18.39 -5.17 -5.58
CA ALA A 205 -16.95 -5.32 -5.74
C ALA A 205 -16.58 -5.89 -7.10
N LEU A 206 -15.64 -5.25 -7.80
CA LEU A 206 -15.13 -5.75 -9.07
C LEU A 206 -14.52 -7.15 -8.90
N PHE A 207 -13.64 -7.33 -7.92
CA PHE A 207 -12.93 -8.59 -7.71
C PHE A 207 -13.44 -9.34 -6.48
N LEU A 208 -13.91 -10.56 -6.71
CA LEU A 208 -14.49 -11.43 -5.68
C LEU A 208 -13.51 -12.51 -5.22
N SER A 209 -13.65 -12.93 -3.98
CA SER A 209 -13.07 -14.17 -3.47
C SER A 209 -13.86 -15.39 -3.98
N LYS A 210 -13.34 -16.58 -3.76
CA LYS A 210 -14.08 -17.83 -4.07
C LYS A 210 -15.41 -17.97 -3.30
N LEU A 211 -15.66 -17.15 -2.30
CA LEU A 211 -16.88 -17.14 -1.50
C LEU A 211 -17.86 -16.04 -1.92
N GLY A 212 -17.68 -15.44 -3.09
CA GLY A 212 -18.57 -14.39 -3.61
C GLY A 212 -18.46 -13.04 -2.87
N LYS A 213 -17.52 -12.84 -1.96
CA LYS A 213 -17.29 -11.59 -1.23
C LYS A 213 -16.11 -10.83 -1.82
N ARG A 214 -16.05 -9.52 -1.62
CA ARG A 214 -14.88 -8.69 -1.99
C ARG A 214 -13.57 -9.38 -1.61
N ILE A 215 -12.62 -9.43 -2.53
CA ILE A 215 -11.32 -10.04 -2.29
C ILE A 215 -10.53 -9.23 -1.25
N SER A 216 -9.86 -9.90 -0.32
CA SER A 216 -9.02 -9.22 0.67
C SER A 216 -7.64 -8.91 0.11
N ALA A 217 -7.01 -7.84 0.61
CA ALA A 217 -5.64 -7.47 0.28
C ALA A 217 -4.64 -8.63 0.49
N ARG A 218 -4.82 -9.41 1.57
CA ARG A 218 -3.98 -10.57 1.86
C ARG A 218 -4.15 -11.67 0.80
N ASN A 219 -5.37 -11.89 0.32
CA ASN A 219 -5.63 -12.87 -0.72
C ASN A 219 -4.97 -12.46 -2.05
N VAL A 220 -5.10 -11.20 -2.45
CA VAL A 220 -4.41 -10.67 -3.64
C VAL A 220 -2.89 -10.88 -3.53
N GLN A 221 -2.28 -10.51 -2.39
CA GLN A 221 -0.84 -10.73 -2.17
C GLN A 221 -0.44 -12.20 -2.30
N LYS A 222 -1.23 -13.10 -1.71
CA LYS A 222 -1.02 -14.55 -1.79
C LYS A 222 -1.09 -15.03 -3.23
N ARG A 223 -2.16 -14.66 -3.96
CA ARG A 223 -2.35 -15.07 -5.37
C ARG A 223 -1.22 -14.58 -6.27
N PHE A 224 -0.79 -13.33 -6.13
CA PHE A 224 0.32 -12.77 -6.91
C PHE A 224 1.65 -13.49 -6.64
N ALA A 225 1.92 -13.83 -5.37
CA ALA A 225 3.11 -14.60 -5.01
C ALA A 225 3.07 -16.03 -5.61
N GLU A 226 1.91 -16.70 -5.57
CA GLU A 226 1.69 -18.02 -6.14
C GLU A 226 1.90 -18.01 -7.66
N TRP A 227 1.37 -16.99 -8.36
CA TRP A 227 1.60 -16.84 -9.80
C TRP A 227 3.05 -16.55 -10.14
N GLY A 228 3.74 -15.72 -9.36
CA GLY A 228 5.18 -15.49 -9.55
C GLY A 228 5.99 -16.80 -9.49
N ILE A 229 5.66 -17.68 -8.56
CA ILE A 229 6.31 -19.00 -8.44
C ILE A 229 5.94 -19.90 -9.64
N LYS A 230 4.65 -19.98 -9.99
CA LYS A 230 4.17 -20.82 -11.11
C LYS A 230 4.80 -20.41 -12.45
N GLN A 231 5.01 -19.12 -12.66
CA GLN A 231 5.62 -18.56 -13.87
C GLN A 231 7.16 -18.56 -13.83
N GLY A 232 7.75 -19.19 -12.83
CA GLY A 232 9.21 -19.35 -12.74
C GLY A 232 9.97 -18.04 -12.53
N LEU A 233 9.33 -17.01 -11.95
CA LEU A 233 10.00 -15.77 -11.62
C LEU A 233 10.90 -15.95 -10.40
N ASN A 234 12.18 -15.60 -10.54
CA ASN A 234 13.16 -15.67 -9.46
C ASN A 234 12.94 -14.65 -8.33
N ASN A 235 11.98 -13.73 -8.52
CA ASN A 235 11.69 -12.64 -7.62
C ASN A 235 10.30 -12.78 -7.03
N HIS A 236 10.17 -12.57 -5.71
CA HIS A 236 8.87 -12.55 -5.06
C HIS A 236 7.97 -11.45 -5.65
N VAL A 237 6.86 -11.86 -6.27
CA VAL A 237 5.86 -10.95 -6.85
C VAL A 237 4.94 -10.46 -5.76
N HIS A 238 4.81 -9.14 -5.63
CA HIS A 238 3.87 -8.50 -4.71
C HIS A 238 3.37 -7.17 -5.29
N PRO A 239 2.20 -6.67 -4.85
CA PRO A 239 1.55 -5.49 -5.42
C PRO A 239 2.43 -4.24 -5.56
N HIS A 240 3.22 -3.91 -4.55
CA HIS A 240 4.12 -2.76 -4.63
C HIS A 240 5.19 -2.90 -5.72
N LYS A 241 5.61 -4.13 -6.00
CA LYS A 241 6.60 -4.38 -7.04
C LYS A 241 6.01 -4.17 -8.44
N LEU A 242 4.76 -4.62 -8.68
CA LEU A 242 4.07 -4.33 -9.94
C LEU A 242 3.92 -2.83 -10.17
N ARG A 243 3.46 -2.09 -9.15
CA ARG A 243 3.34 -0.65 -9.24
C ARG A 243 4.70 0.05 -9.46
N HIS A 244 5.76 -0.45 -8.86
CA HIS A 244 7.11 0.09 -9.08
C HIS A 244 7.60 -0.21 -10.49
N SER A 245 7.37 -1.43 -11.01
CA SER A 245 7.67 -1.77 -12.41
C SER A 245 6.89 -0.91 -13.39
N PHE A 246 5.58 -0.67 -13.14
CA PHE A 246 4.79 0.30 -13.92
C PHE A 246 5.47 1.67 -13.96
N ALA A 247 5.83 2.23 -12.78
CA ALA A 247 6.47 3.53 -12.68
C ALA A 247 7.78 3.60 -13.47
N THR A 248 8.62 2.56 -13.35
CA THR A 248 9.91 2.49 -14.04
C THR A 248 9.72 2.38 -15.55
N HIS A 249 8.89 1.45 -16.02
CA HIS A 249 8.64 1.24 -17.46
C HIS A 249 8.01 2.47 -18.12
N MET A 250 7.05 3.11 -17.43
CA MET A 250 6.46 4.37 -17.90
C MET A 250 7.50 5.48 -18.00
N LEU A 251 8.37 5.63 -16.99
CA LEU A 251 9.40 6.67 -16.99
C LEU A 251 10.46 6.43 -18.07
N GLU A 252 10.91 5.19 -18.22
CA GLU A 252 11.90 4.79 -19.25
C GLU A 252 11.37 5.01 -20.66
N SER A 253 10.06 4.78 -20.87
CA SER A 253 9.46 4.91 -22.21
C SER A 253 9.00 6.33 -22.52
N SER A 254 8.50 7.09 -21.54
CA SER A 254 7.99 8.45 -21.77
C SER A 254 9.01 9.55 -21.57
N GLY A 255 9.98 9.34 -20.67
CA GLY A 255 10.86 10.40 -20.17
C GLY A 255 10.13 11.46 -19.32
N ASP A 256 8.82 11.33 -19.10
CA ASP A 256 7.98 12.29 -18.38
C ASP A 256 7.78 11.89 -16.92
N LEU A 257 8.69 12.33 -16.08
CA LEU A 257 8.61 12.09 -14.62
C LEU A 257 7.34 12.69 -14.00
N ARG A 258 6.88 13.84 -14.50
CA ARG A 258 5.72 14.53 -13.95
C ARG A 258 4.43 13.77 -14.28
N GLY A 259 4.23 13.38 -15.53
CA GLY A 259 3.08 12.56 -15.93
C GLY A 259 3.02 11.24 -15.17
N VAL A 260 4.16 10.56 -14.98
CA VAL A 260 4.23 9.34 -14.18
C VAL A 260 3.89 9.58 -12.70
N GLN A 261 4.35 10.68 -12.09
CA GLN A 261 4.00 11.02 -10.71
C GLN A 261 2.52 11.33 -10.54
N GLU A 262 1.89 11.99 -11.52
CA GLU A 262 0.46 12.28 -11.55
C GLU A 262 -0.36 10.99 -11.68
N LEU A 263 -0.02 10.09 -12.60
CA LEU A 263 -0.63 8.76 -12.72
C LEU A 263 -0.54 7.96 -11.40
N LEU A 264 0.57 8.06 -10.70
CA LEU A 264 0.75 7.40 -9.42
C LEU A 264 0.01 8.08 -8.26
N GLY A 265 -0.46 9.31 -8.41
CA GLY A 265 -1.12 10.05 -7.35
C GLY A 265 -0.20 10.32 -6.15
N HIS A 266 0.99 10.87 -6.40
CA HIS A 266 1.92 11.30 -5.36
C HIS A 266 1.48 12.66 -4.81
N ALA A 267 1.13 12.71 -3.52
CA ALA A 267 0.55 13.88 -2.85
C ALA A 267 1.53 15.07 -2.60
N ASN A 268 2.78 14.97 -3.02
CA ASN A 268 3.83 15.95 -2.67
C ASN A 268 4.15 16.98 -3.76
N LEU A 269 3.26 17.22 -4.69
CA LEU A 269 3.34 18.43 -5.49
C LEU A 269 2.36 19.44 -4.91
N SER A 270 2.91 20.52 -4.35
CA SER A 270 2.20 21.64 -3.79
C SER A 270 1.41 22.37 -4.87
N THR A 271 0.24 21.86 -5.20
CA THR A 271 -0.86 22.65 -5.74
C THR A 271 -2.10 21.76 -5.82
N THR A 272 -3.18 22.21 -5.23
CA THR A 272 -4.53 21.68 -5.42
C THR A 272 -4.96 22.05 -6.85
N GLN A 273 -4.43 21.32 -7.84
CA GLN A 273 -5.01 21.39 -9.18
C GLN A 273 -6.22 20.47 -9.22
N ILE A 274 -7.38 21.06 -9.42
CA ILE A 274 -8.61 20.36 -9.81
C ILE A 274 -8.28 19.72 -11.16
N TYR A 275 -8.29 18.38 -11.23
CA TYR A 275 -8.08 17.65 -12.48
C TYR A 275 -9.16 18.06 -13.47
N THR A 276 -8.76 18.82 -14.50
CA THR A 276 -9.64 19.18 -15.60
C THR A 276 -9.63 18.06 -16.65
N HIS A 277 -10.63 18.04 -17.51
CA HIS A 277 -10.71 17.08 -18.62
C HIS A 277 -9.46 17.14 -19.53
N LEU A 278 -8.82 18.30 -19.61
CA LEU A 278 -7.58 18.52 -20.38
C LEU A 278 -6.38 17.79 -19.77
N ASP A 279 -6.28 17.75 -18.42
CA ASP A 279 -5.19 17.06 -17.72
C ASP A 279 -5.28 15.55 -17.96
N PHE A 280 -6.50 14.99 -18.00
CA PHE A 280 -6.70 13.57 -18.27
C PHE A 280 -6.31 13.17 -19.69
N GLN A 281 -6.65 13.98 -20.70
CA GLN A 281 -6.26 13.72 -22.10
C GLN A 281 -4.74 13.69 -22.27
N HIS A 282 -4.03 14.58 -21.57
CA HIS A 282 -2.56 14.56 -21.55
C HIS A 282 -2.03 13.27 -20.93
N LEU A 283 -2.55 12.87 -19.76
CA LEU A 283 -2.16 11.64 -19.09
C LEU A 283 -2.45 10.39 -19.95
N ALA A 284 -3.58 10.34 -20.60
CA ALA A 284 -3.94 9.27 -21.53
C ALA A 284 -2.97 9.20 -22.72
N SER A 285 -2.59 10.35 -23.28
CA SER A 285 -1.63 10.40 -24.39
C SER A 285 -0.24 9.93 -23.99
N VAL A 286 0.24 10.31 -22.80
CA VAL A 286 1.52 9.83 -22.23
C VAL A 286 1.45 8.32 -21.99
N TYR A 287 0.33 7.83 -21.46
CA TYR A 287 0.10 6.42 -21.24
C TYR A 287 0.13 5.62 -22.54
N ASP A 288 -0.64 6.05 -23.56
CA ASP A 288 -0.75 5.35 -24.85
C ASP A 288 0.58 5.33 -25.62
N ALA A 289 1.39 6.36 -25.47
CA ALA A 289 2.70 6.43 -26.09
C ALA A 289 3.74 5.53 -25.41
N ALA A 290 3.67 5.39 -24.08
CA ALA A 290 4.75 4.85 -23.26
C ALA A 290 4.47 3.47 -22.64
N HIS A 291 3.20 3.15 -22.32
CA HIS A 291 2.94 1.91 -21.58
C HIS A 291 3.04 0.66 -22.48
N PRO A 292 3.83 -0.38 -22.10
CA PRO A 292 4.02 -1.58 -22.93
C PRO A 292 2.71 -2.32 -23.28
N ARG A 293 1.67 -2.15 -22.45
CA ARG A 293 0.36 -2.81 -22.62
C ARG A 293 -0.75 -1.89 -23.14
N ALA A 294 -0.44 -0.66 -23.54
CA ALA A 294 -1.43 0.27 -24.10
C ALA A 294 -1.90 -0.21 -25.48
N LYS A 295 -0.99 -0.75 -26.30
CA LYS A 295 -1.29 -1.23 -27.64
C LYS A 295 -1.51 -2.75 -27.63
N ARG A 296 -2.50 -3.26 -28.41
CA ARG A 296 -2.62 -4.70 -28.64
C ARG A 296 -1.31 -5.20 -29.26
N GLY A 297 -0.71 -6.24 -28.68
CA GLY A 297 0.32 -7.01 -29.36
C GLY A 297 -0.24 -7.51 -30.70
N LYS A 298 0.59 -7.40 -31.73
CA LYS A 298 0.28 -8.00 -33.04
C LYS A 298 0.20 -9.50 -32.90
#